data_04c3cb02ac25b4e6f3df18e61166e869
#
_entry.id   04c3cb02ac25b4e6f3df18e61166e869
#
_cell.length_a   1.000
_cell.length_b   1.000
_cell.length_c   1.000
_cell.angle_alpha   90.00
_cell.angle_beta   90.00
_cell.angle_gamma   90.00
#
_symmetry.space_group_name_H-M   'P 1'
#
loop_
_entity.id
_entity.type
_entity.pdbx_description
1 polymer ?
#
loop_
_entity_poly.entity_id
_entity_poly.type
_entity_poly.pdbx_seq_one_letter_code
_entity_poly.pdbx_strand_id
1 'polypeptide(L)'
;MDNGQLTIDNVVFVGVWFQTNPYNGTTSLKFLIMFYKEWIKTRWFYLVCVLVTFSLCGYEILNINRLVSLKGAAPLWEVAMFRDAIFIDLLRYVPLLVGIVAAVVQFVPELVQKRLKLTMHLPQGYVRSLSEMLAFGFVALLVIFCGNLVMLAVGLKSVFAGEIVSHIILTAVPWYLVGLFAYELVAWICLEPVWRRRILDILIAVACLRVFYMSPLPEAYNSMLPWLGVVVVIGLALPLTSVVRFKEGRE
;
A
#
# COMPACT_ATOMS: atom_id res chain seq x y z
N MET A 1 -8.69 35.78 -25.61
CA MET A 1 -10.05 35.47 -25.16
C MET A 1 -10.43 34.14 -25.78
N ASP A 2 -10.38 33.07 -25.03
CA ASP A 2 -11.17 31.83 -25.15
C ASP A 2 -10.45 30.58 -24.55
N ASN A 3 -10.15 30.66 -23.26
CA ASN A 3 -9.61 29.48 -22.56
C ASN A 3 -10.59 28.88 -21.50
N GLY A 4 -11.84 29.41 -21.44
CA GLY A 4 -12.83 28.99 -20.46
C GLY A 4 -13.89 27.98 -20.97
N GLN A 5 -14.15 27.95 -22.26
CA GLN A 5 -15.22 27.09 -22.81
C GLN A 5 -14.80 25.65 -23.09
N LEU A 6 -13.53 25.38 -23.42
CA LEU A 6 -13.03 24.02 -23.68
C LEU A 6 -13.09 23.07 -22.47
N THR A 7 -13.09 23.60 -21.25
CA THR A 7 -13.16 22.80 -20.02
C THR A 7 -14.59 22.38 -19.68
N ILE A 8 -15.59 23.19 -20.04
CA ILE A 8 -17.00 22.92 -19.77
C ILE A 8 -17.53 21.90 -20.78
N ASP A 9 -17.16 22.01 -22.04
CA ASP A 9 -17.59 21.10 -23.10
C ASP A 9 -17.06 19.66 -22.88
N ASN A 10 -15.86 19.50 -22.38
CA ASN A 10 -15.32 18.17 -22.05
C ASN A 10 -16.05 17.51 -20.87
N VAL A 11 -16.49 18.28 -19.88
CA VAL A 11 -17.25 17.75 -18.74
C VAL A 11 -18.68 17.43 -19.15
N VAL A 12 -19.29 18.24 -20.00
CA VAL A 12 -20.63 18.01 -20.57
C VAL A 12 -20.59 16.84 -21.53
N PHE A 13 -19.57 16.73 -22.38
CA PHE A 13 -19.42 15.60 -23.33
C PHE A 13 -19.27 14.25 -22.60
N VAL A 14 -18.48 14.20 -21.55
CA VAL A 14 -18.37 13.00 -20.69
C VAL A 14 -19.71 12.70 -19.99
N GLY A 15 -20.44 13.73 -19.50
CA GLY A 15 -21.74 13.57 -18.85
C GLY A 15 -22.82 13.04 -19.81
N VAL A 16 -22.88 13.55 -21.04
CA VAL A 16 -23.85 13.16 -22.07
C VAL A 16 -23.58 11.75 -22.59
N TRP A 17 -22.31 11.36 -22.73
CA TRP A 17 -21.93 10.00 -23.13
C TRP A 17 -22.37 8.93 -22.12
N PHE A 18 -22.41 9.30 -20.84
CA PHE A 18 -22.88 8.42 -19.75
C PHE A 18 -24.39 8.17 -19.76
N GLN A 19 -25.19 9.11 -20.29
CA GLN A 19 -26.66 8.99 -20.31
C GLN A 19 -27.20 8.16 -21.48
N THR A 20 -26.42 7.96 -22.56
CA THR A 20 -26.93 7.38 -23.80
C THR A 20 -26.66 5.88 -24.01
N ASN A 21 -25.97 5.18 -23.08
CA ASN A 21 -25.66 3.76 -23.28
C ASN A 21 -26.00 2.88 -22.05
N PRO A 22 -27.23 2.30 -22.00
CA PRO A 22 -27.70 1.56 -20.82
C PRO A 22 -27.29 0.08 -20.75
N TYR A 23 -26.53 -0.48 -21.70
CA TYR A 23 -26.30 -1.94 -21.75
C TYR A 23 -24.82 -2.35 -21.68
N ASN A 24 -24.49 -3.13 -20.64
CA ASN A 24 -23.41 -4.13 -20.47
C ASN A 24 -21.91 -3.78 -20.63
N GLY A 25 -21.50 -2.61 -21.08
CA GLY A 25 -20.09 -2.18 -21.01
C GLY A 25 -19.71 -1.44 -19.72
N THR A 26 -20.65 -1.28 -18.80
CA THR A 26 -20.63 -0.24 -17.79
C THR A 26 -19.85 -0.56 -16.52
N THR A 27 -19.56 -1.81 -16.20
CA THR A 27 -18.88 -2.17 -14.96
C THR A 27 -17.38 -1.91 -15.01
N SER A 28 -16.71 -2.33 -16.07
CA SER A 28 -15.27 -2.10 -16.28
C SER A 28 -14.95 -0.63 -16.53
N LEU A 29 -15.83 0.07 -17.28
CA LEU A 29 -15.64 1.49 -17.54
C LEU A 29 -15.82 2.34 -16.27
N LYS A 30 -16.80 2.02 -15.42
CA LYS A 30 -17.01 2.68 -14.12
C LYS A 30 -15.82 2.46 -13.17
N PHE A 31 -15.29 1.24 -13.16
CA PHE A 31 -14.10 0.91 -12.39
C PHE A 31 -12.89 1.75 -12.82
N LEU A 32 -12.62 1.85 -14.13
CA LEU A 32 -11.54 2.66 -14.68
C LEU A 32 -11.69 4.15 -14.35
N ILE A 33 -12.92 4.69 -14.40
CA ILE A 33 -13.17 6.09 -14.06
C ILE A 33 -12.91 6.35 -12.58
N MET A 34 -13.30 5.42 -11.69
CA MET A 34 -13.05 5.55 -10.26
C MET A 34 -11.54 5.50 -9.96
N PHE A 35 -10.81 4.58 -10.61
CA PHE A 35 -9.36 4.50 -10.55
C PHE A 35 -8.68 5.79 -11.03
N TYR A 36 -9.14 6.36 -12.15
CA TYR A 36 -8.60 7.60 -12.69
C TYR A 36 -8.86 8.79 -11.77
N LYS A 37 -10.05 8.86 -11.16
CA LYS A 37 -10.38 9.88 -10.14
C LYS A 37 -9.44 9.80 -8.94
N GLU A 38 -9.24 8.60 -8.39
CA GLU A 38 -8.34 8.39 -7.25
C GLU A 38 -6.89 8.70 -7.63
N TRP A 39 -6.46 8.31 -8.85
CA TRP A 39 -5.13 8.64 -9.37
C TRP A 39 -4.87 10.15 -9.41
N ILE A 40 -5.78 10.94 -9.99
CA ILE A 40 -5.62 12.40 -10.07
C ILE A 40 -5.48 13.02 -8.68
N LYS A 41 -6.27 12.54 -7.71
CA LYS A 41 -6.29 13.01 -6.33
C LYS A 41 -4.97 12.73 -5.60
N THR A 42 -4.40 11.54 -5.80
CA THR A 42 -3.30 11.03 -4.99
C THR A 42 -1.95 10.95 -5.72
N ARG A 43 -1.91 11.27 -7.02
CA ARG A 43 -0.72 11.12 -7.89
C ARG A 43 0.56 11.73 -7.32
N TRP A 44 0.48 12.96 -6.82
CA TRP A 44 1.63 13.66 -6.26
C TRP A 44 2.18 12.96 -5.02
N PHE A 45 1.27 12.45 -4.21
CA PHE A 45 1.64 11.73 -3.01
C PHE A 45 2.31 10.38 -3.34
N TYR A 46 1.71 9.59 -4.25
CA TYR A 46 2.34 8.34 -4.70
C TYR A 46 3.68 8.57 -5.38
N LEU A 47 3.84 9.67 -6.12
CA LEU A 47 5.11 10.06 -6.70
C LEU A 47 6.17 10.30 -5.61
N VAL A 48 5.84 11.01 -4.55
CA VAL A 48 6.74 11.21 -3.39
C VAL A 48 7.06 9.87 -2.72
N CYS A 49 6.07 8.99 -2.52
CA CYS A 49 6.29 7.66 -1.96
C CYS A 49 7.25 6.82 -2.82
N VAL A 50 7.08 6.81 -4.13
CA VAL A 50 8.01 6.16 -5.08
C VAL A 50 9.42 6.73 -4.91
N LEU A 51 9.56 8.06 -4.97
CA LEU A 51 10.84 8.73 -4.83
C LEU A 51 11.56 8.35 -3.53
N VAL A 52 10.85 8.41 -2.40
CA VAL A 52 11.42 8.09 -1.07
C VAL A 52 11.81 6.61 -1.00
N THR A 53 10.90 5.69 -1.35
CA THR A 53 11.18 4.25 -1.23
C THR A 53 12.30 3.79 -2.15
N PHE A 54 12.33 4.27 -3.40
CA PHE A 54 13.38 3.91 -4.35
C PHE A 54 14.72 4.56 -4.01
N SER A 55 14.73 5.79 -3.50
CA SER A 55 15.95 6.45 -3.03
C SER A 55 16.58 5.72 -1.83
N LEU A 56 15.74 5.30 -0.87
CA LEU A 56 16.22 4.54 0.30
C LEU A 56 16.74 3.16 -0.11
N CYS A 57 16.04 2.46 -1.01
CA CYS A 57 16.51 1.20 -1.56
C CYS A 57 17.84 1.37 -2.32
N GLY A 58 17.96 2.42 -3.14
CA GLY A 58 19.21 2.75 -3.83
C GLY A 58 20.34 3.07 -2.86
N TYR A 59 20.06 3.79 -1.78
CA TYR A 59 21.05 4.07 -0.74
C TYR A 59 21.57 2.79 -0.09
N GLU A 60 20.69 1.83 0.25
CA GLU A 60 21.12 0.54 0.80
C GLU A 60 21.99 -0.26 -0.17
N ILE A 61 21.62 -0.30 -1.45
CA ILE A 61 22.43 -0.96 -2.47
C ILE A 61 23.83 -0.32 -2.59
N LEU A 62 23.90 1.02 -2.58
CA LEU A 62 25.17 1.75 -2.62
C LEU A 62 26.01 1.50 -1.36
N ASN A 63 25.38 1.44 -0.21
CA ASN A 63 26.04 1.16 1.07
C ASN A 63 26.64 -0.24 1.09
N ILE A 64 25.90 -1.25 0.61
CA ILE A 64 26.38 -2.62 0.46
C ILE A 64 27.56 -2.68 -0.52
N ASN A 65 27.45 -2.03 -1.69
CA ASN A 65 28.53 -1.96 -2.67
C ASN A 65 29.81 -1.34 -2.07
N ARG A 66 29.67 -0.29 -1.28
CA ARG A 66 30.78 0.33 -0.55
C ARG A 66 31.41 -0.63 0.45
N LEU A 67 30.61 -1.37 1.21
CA LEU A 67 31.10 -2.37 2.16
C LEU A 67 31.88 -3.49 1.45
N VAL A 68 31.37 -3.95 0.32
CA VAL A 68 32.05 -4.97 -0.53
C VAL A 68 33.36 -4.45 -1.06
N SER A 69 33.44 -3.19 -1.53
CA SER A 69 34.68 -2.60 -2.03
C SER A 69 35.76 -2.43 -0.95
N LEU A 70 35.35 -2.18 0.30
CA LEU A 70 36.27 -1.96 1.43
C LEU A 70 36.75 -3.26 2.09
N LYS A 71 35.85 -4.23 2.27
CA LYS A 71 36.13 -5.45 3.06
C LYS A 71 36.28 -6.71 2.19
N GLY A 72 35.95 -6.63 0.90
CA GLY A 72 35.84 -7.78 0.01
C GLY A 72 34.50 -8.52 0.16
N ALA A 73 34.17 -9.33 -0.83
CA ALA A 73 32.90 -10.08 -0.82
C ALA A 73 32.91 -11.27 0.15
N ALA A 74 34.05 -11.96 0.33
CA ALA A 74 34.15 -13.17 1.15
C ALA A 74 33.83 -12.96 2.64
N PRO A 75 34.34 -11.93 3.34
CA PRO A 75 33.99 -11.66 4.74
C PRO A 75 32.51 -11.28 4.93
N LEU A 76 31.93 -10.57 3.96
CA LEU A 76 30.51 -10.19 3.99
C LEU A 76 29.60 -11.40 3.79
N TRP A 77 30.00 -12.34 2.93
CA TRP A 77 29.32 -13.60 2.76
C TRP A 77 29.33 -14.45 4.04
N GLU A 78 30.48 -14.53 4.73
CA GLU A 78 30.61 -15.21 6.01
C GLU A 78 29.70 -14.59 7.08
N VAL A 79 29.67 -13.27 7.17
CA VAL A 79 28.84 -12.53 8.14
C VAL A 79 27.35 -12.70 7.81
N ALA A 80 26.97 -12.74 6.54
CA ALA A 80 25.59 -12.95 6.12
C ALA A 80 25.06 -14.33 6.49
N MET A 81 25.90 -15.39 6.28
CA MET A 81 25.48 -16.79 6.44
C MET A 81 25.68 -17.35 7.84
N PHE A 82 26.72 -16.90 8.57
CA PHE A 82 27.04 -17.44 9.89
C PHE A 82 26.67 -16.53 11.07
N ARG A 83 26.45 -15.23 10.82
CA ARG A 83 26.09 -14.28 11.89
C ARG A 83 24.71 -13.67 11.72
N ASP A 84 23.90 -14.18 10.78
CA ASP A 84 22.54 -13.70 10.53
C ASP A 84 22.43 -12.17 10.41
N ALA A 85 23.44 -11.52 9.81
CA ALA A 85 23.48 -10.07 9.73
C ALA A 85 22.52 -9.55 8.66
N ILE A 86 21.67 -8.62 9.04
CA ILE A 86 20.72 -7.95 8.15
C ILE A 86 21.40 -6.69 7.61
N PHE A 87 21.67 -6.65 6.29
CA PHE A 87 22.31 -5.50 5.64
C PHE A 87 21.33 -4.40 5.22
N ILE A 88 20.02 -4.67 5.26
CA ILE A 88 18.94 -3.79 4.77
C ILE A 88 18.03 -3.28 5.90
N ASP A 89 18.61 -3.03 7.08
CA ASP A 89 17.84 -2.71 8.29
C ASP A 89 17.04 -1.41 8.17
N LEU A 90 17.51 -0.44 7.38
CA LEU A 90 16.81 0.80 7.10
C LEU A 90 15.46 0.55 6.40
N LEU A 91 15.37 -0.45 5.50
CA LEU A 91 14.14 -0.80 4.80
C LEU A 91 13.09 -1.44 5.70
N ARG A 92 13.45 -1.88 6.91
CA ARG A 92 12.57 -2.61 7.82
C ARG A 92 11.26 -1.89 8.14
N TYR A 93 11.31 -0.58 8.38
CA TYR A 93 10.15 0.21 8.78
C TYR A 93 9.58 1.09 7.66
N VAL A 94 10.30 1.24 6.55
CA VAL A 94 9.89 2.10 5.44
C VAL A 94 8.55 1.67 4.83
N PRO A 95 8.31 0.38 4.48
CA PRO A 95 7.03 -0.04 3.92
C PRO A 95 5.86 0.20 4.88
N LEU A 96 6.07 -0.02 6.18
CA LEU A 96 5.07 0.24 7.22
C LEU A 96 4.65 1.72 7.22
N LEU A 97 5.62 2.64 7.27
CA LEU A 97 5.35 4.09 7.26
C LEU A 97 4.64 4.51 5.97
N VAL A 98 5.09 4.02 4.83
CA VAL A 98 4.46 4.32 3.53
C VAL A 98 3.02 3.82 3.49
N GLY A 99 2.73 2.62 3.99
CA GLY A 99 1.37 2.09 4.07
C GLY A 99 0.45 2.94 4.94
N ILE A 100 0.91 3.34 6.15
CA ILE A 100 0.17 4.21 7.06
C ILE A 100 -0.15 5.56 6.39
N VAL A 101 0.87 6.22 5.84
CA VAL A 101 0.72 7.56 5.25
C VAL A 101 -0.15 7.51 4.00
N ALA A 102 -0.03 6.46 3.16
CA ALA A 102 -0.89 6.27 2.00
C ALA A 102 -2.37 6.18 2.39
N ALA A 103 -2.71 5.39 3.41
CA ALA A 103 -4.08 5.30 3.91
C ALA A 103 -4.60 6.64 4.44
N VAL A 104 -3.80 7.34 5.26
CA VAL A 104 -4.18 8.65 5.80
C VAL A 104 -4.46 9.65 4.69
N VAL A 105 -3.57 9.78 3.70
CA VAL A 105 -3.72 10.73 2.59
C VAL A 105 -4.93 10.39 1.72
N GLN A 106 -5.24 9.12 1.56
CA GLN A 106 -6.37 8.70 0.74
C GLN A 106 -7.71 8.89 1.46
N PHE A 107 -7.84 8.48 2.73
CA PHE A 107 -9.11 8.41 3.43
C PHE A 107 -9.45 9.68 4.24
N VAL A 108 -8.49 10.35 4.86
CA VAL A 108 -8.76 11.52 5.71
C VAL A 108 -9.42 12.67 4.94
N PRO A 109 -8.99 13.06 3.71
CA PRO A 109 -9.66 14.12 2.97
C PRO A 109 -11.12 13.77 2.62
N GLU A 110 -11.42 12.50 2.33
CA GLU A 110 -12.79 12.05 2.03
C GLU A 110 -13.71 12.18 3.26
N LEU A 111 -13.18 11.91 4.45
CA LEU A 111 -13.92 12.02 5.70
C LEU A 111 -14.16 13.48 6.09
N VAL A 112 -13.10 14.31 6.06
CA VAL A 112 -13.16 15.72 6.45
C VAL A 112 -14.09 16.53 5.53
N GLN A 113 -14.03 16.28 4.23
CA GLN A 113 -14.85 16.98 3.24
C GLN A 113 -16.28 16.42 3.14
N LYS A 114 -16.66 15.46 3.98
CA LYS A 114 -17.97 14.79 3.99
C LYS A 114 -18.39 14.22 2.61
N ARG A 115 -17.43 14.05 1.71
CA ARG A 115 -17.67 13.50 0.35
C ARG A 115 -18.23 12.08 0.43
N LEU A 116 -17.84 11.35 1.46
CA LEU A 116 -18.36 10.02 1.76
C LEU A 116 -19.89 10.04 1.95
N LYS A 117 -20.44 11.09 2.61
CA LYS A 117 -21.91 11.27 2.77
C LYS A 117 -22.59 11.59 1.44
N LEU A 118 -21.95 12.36 0.57
CA LEU A 118 -22.48 12.67 -0.77
C LEU A 118 -22.54 11.43 -1.67
N THR A 119 -21.55 10.55 -1.60
CA THR A 119 -21.55 9.28 -2.34
C THR A 119 -22.63 8.31 -1.87
N MET A 120 -23.12 8.42 -0.64
CA MET A 120 -24.24 7.60 -0.15
C MET A 120 -25.58 7.90 -0.84
N HIS A 121 -25.76 9.11 -1.40
CA HIS A 121 -26.98 9.49 -2.13
C HIS A 121 -26.94 9.10 -3.61
N LEU A 122 -25.80 8.58 -4.12
CA LEU A 122 -25.67 8.07 -5.46
C LEU A 122 -26.35 6.68 -5.57
N PRO A 123 -26.97 6.35 -6.71
CA PRO A 123 -27.63 5.06 -6.95
C PRO A 123 -26.66 3.87 -7.02
N GLN A 124 -25.36 4.11 -6.82
CA GLN A 124 -24.35 3.05 -6.72
C GLN A 124 -24.20 2.58 -5.27
N GLY A 125 -24.09 1.25 -5.09
CA GLY A 125 -23.88 0.67 -3.77
C GLY A 125 -22.60 1.23 -3.12
N TYR A 126 -22.75 1.90 -1.99
CA TYR A 126 -21.68 2.54 -1.23
C TYR A 126 -20.48 1.60 -0.94
N VAL A 127 -20.78 0.33 -0.60
CA VAL A 127 -19.77 -0.71 -0.35
C VAL A 127 -18.89 -0.92 -1.60
N ARG A 128 -19.49 -0.88 -2.78
CA ARG A 128 -18.77 -1.05 -4.04
C ARG A 128 -17.81 0.12 -4.30
N SER A 129 -18.28 1.36 -4.14
CA SER A 129 -17.44 2.54 -4.35
C SER A 129 -16.24 2.54 -3.40
N LEU A 130 -16.45 2.13 -2.13
CA LEU A 130 -15.37 2.03 -1.17
C LEU A 130 -14.41 0.88 -1.47
N SER A 131 -14.94 -0.29 -1.89
CA SER A 131 -14.07 -1.42 -2.29
C SER A 131 -13.19 -1.08 -3.50
N GLU A 132 -13.71 -0.32 -4.47
CA GLU A 132 -12.95 0.18 -5.61
C GLU A 132 -11.83 1.15 -5.18
N MET A 133 -12.13 2.02 -4.21
CA MET A 133 -11.17 2.96 -3.63
C MET A 133 -10.06 2.25 -2.83
N LEU A 134 -10.42 1.25 -2.01
CA LEU A 134 -9.47 0.40 -1.29
C LEU A 134 -8.58 -0.40 -2.26
N ALA A 135 -9.20 -1.01 -3.29
CA ALA A 135 -8.48 -1.77 -4.29
C ALA A 135 -7.45 -0.91 -5.04
N PHE A 136 -7.81 0.34 -5.36
CA PHE A 136 -6.87 1.28 -5.99
C PHE A 136 -5.62 1.48 -5.12
N GLY A 137 -5.78 1.86 -3.85
CA GLY A 137 -4.65 2.13 -2.97
C GLY A 137 -3.80 0.88 -2.71
N PHE A 138 -4.45 -0.29 -2.53
CA PHE A 138 -3.77 -1.56 -2.35
C PHE A 138 -2.94 -1.94 -3.58
N VAL A 139 -3.51 -1.85 -4.79
CA VAL A 139 -2.80 -2.16 -6.04
C VAL A 139 -1.66 -1.17 -6.28
N ALA A 140 -1.86 0.13 -6.03
CA ALA A 140 -0.82 1.14 -6.17
C ALA A 140 0.38 0.86 -5.25
N LEU A 141 0.13 0.54 -3.98
CA LEU A 141 1.18 0.16 -3.02
C LEU A 141 1.86 -1.15 -3.42
N LEU A 142 1.10 -2.14 -3.85
CA LEU A 142 1.63 -3.43 -4.31
C LEU A 142 2.60 -3.24 -5.48
N VAL A 143 2.25 -2.40 -6.46
CA VAL A 143 3.13 -2.08 -7.60
C VAL A 143 4.42 -1.40 -7.13
N ILE A 144 4.33 -0.43 -6.20
CA ILE A 144 5.49 0.26 -5.64
C ILE A 144 6.40 -0.74 -4.90
N PHE A 145 5.85 -1.58 -4.07
CA PHE A 145 6.59 -2.54 -3.26
C PHE A 145 7.22 -3.66 -4.10
N CYS A 146 6.49 -4.18 -5.09
CA CYS A 146 7.05 -5.14 -6.06
C CYS A 146 8.19 -4.51 -6.85
N GLY A 147 8.02 -3.27 -7.33
CA GLY A 147 9.08 -2.55 -8.05
C GLY A 147 10.33 -2.34 -7.17
N ASN A 148 10.14 -2.04 -5.89
CA ASN A 148 11.21 -1.89 -4.92
C ASN A 148 11.97 -3.21 -4.66
N LEU A 149 11.24 -4.33 -4.49
CA LEU A 149 11.83 -5.67 -4.36
C LEU A 149 12.61 -6.08 -5.62
N VAL A 150 12.09 -5.77 -6.80
CA VAL A 150 12.81 -6.02 -8.07
C VAL A 150 14.09 -5.19 -8.15
N MET A 151 14.02 -3.90 -7.79
CA MET A 151 15.22 -3.05 -7.75
C MET A 151 16.28 -3.59 -6.78
N LEU A 152 15.87 -4.03 -5.59
CA LEU A 152 16.72 -4.64 -4.59
C LEU A 152 17.37 -5.93 -5.15
N ALA A 153 16.57 -6.80 -5.76
CA ALA A 153 17.03 -8.05 -6.36
C ALA A 153 18.08 -7.83 -7.45
N VAL A 154 17.81 -6.89 -8.37
CA VAL A 154 18.73 -6.57 -9.48
C VAL A 154 20.01 -5.92 -8.96
N GLY A 155 19.87 -4.97 -8.01
CA GLY A 155 21.03 -4.28 -7.43
C GLY A 155 21.96 -5.23 -6.66
N LEU A 156 21.42 -6.18 -5.91
CA LEU A 156 22.21 -7.14 -5.14
C LEU A 156 22.84 -8.24 -6.01
N LYS A 157 22.18 -8.66 -7.10
CA LYS A 157 22.73 -9.65 -8.04
C LYS A 157 24.03 -9.22 -8.71
N SER A 158 24.31 -7.91 -8.79
CA SER A 158 25.57 -7.40 -9.33
C SER A 158 26.77 -7.68 -8.41
N VAL A 159 26.52 -7.99 -7.13
CA VAL A 159 27.54 -8.07 -6.07
C VAL A 159 27.58 -9.44 -5.39
N PHE A 160 26.41 -10.06 -5.21
CA PHE A 160 26.26 -11.31 -4.48
C PHE A 160 25.75 -12.46 -5.35
N ALA A 161 26.09 -13.68 -4.95
CA ALA A 161 25.53 -14.89 -5.54
C ALA A 161 24.01 -14.96 -5.30
N GLY A 162 23.30 -15.64 -6.21
CA GLY A 162 21.82 -15.72 -6.19
C GLY A 162 21.23 -16.22 -4.88
N GLU A 163 21.93 -17.11 -4.18
CA GLU A 163 21.53 -17.67 -2.88
C GLU A 163 21.42 -16.60 -1.80
N ILE A 164 22.42 -15.71 -1.68
CA ILE A 164 22.39 -14.61 -0.71
C ILE A 164 21.31 -13.60 -1.08
N VAL A 165 21.13 -13.33 -2.37
CA VAL A 165 20.08 -12.42 -2.83
C VAL A 165 18.71 -12.95 -2.47
N SER A 166 18.46 -14.26 -2.65
CA SER A 166 17.18 -14.88 -2.24
C SER A 166 16.95 -14.79 -0.73
N HIS A 167 17.99 -15.04 0.07
CA HIS A 167 17.97 -14.91 1.53
C HIS A 167 17.58 -13.49 1.99
N ILE A 168 18.20 -12.46 1.38
CA ILE A 168 17.90 -11.06 1.69
C ILE A 168 16.46 -10.70 1.28
N ILE A 169 16.01 -11.15 0.11
CA ILE A 169 14.65 -10.88 -0.38
C ILE A 169 13.61 -11.56 0.51
N LEU A 170 13.79 -12.84 0.87
CA LEU A 170 12.89 -13.56 1.76
C LEU A 170 12.79 -12.91 3.14
N THR A 171 13.87 -12.28 3.61
CA THR A 171 13.87 -11.48 4.84
C THR A 171 13.10 -10.17 4.68
N ALA A 172 13.14 -9.56 3.50
CA ALA A 172 12.46 -8.29 3.23
C ALA A 172 10.95 -8.44 2.97
N VAL A 173 10.50 -9.53 2.35
CA VAL A 173 9.09 -9.75 1.97
C VAL A 173 8.10 -9.52 3.11
N PRO A 174 8.29 -10.03 4.34
CA PRO A 174 7.40 -9.75 5.47
C PRO A 174 7.25 -8.25 5.76
N TRP A 175 8.30 -7.45 5.59
CA TRP A 175 8.26 -6.00 5.82
C TRP A 175 7.40 -5.27 4.78
N TYR A 176 7.40 -5.75 3.53
CA TYR A 176 6.52 -5.22 2.49
C TYR A 176 5.06 -5.66 2.70
N LEU A 177 4.84 -6.90 3.14
CA LEU A 177 3.50 -7.38 3.51
C LEU A 177 2.91 -6.57 4.66
N VAL A 178 3.72 -6.24 5.70
CA VAL A 178 3.23 -5.40 6.79
C VAL A 178 2.87 -3.99 6.32
N GLY A 179 3.55 -3.45 5.32
CA GLY A 179 3.20 -2.17 4.70
C GLY A 179 1.82 -2.19 4.04
N LEU A 180 1.49 -3.24 3.29
CA LEU A 180 0.16 -3.46 2.73
C LEU A 180 -0.90 -3.62 3.84
N PHE A 181 -0.62 -4.44 4.83
CA PHE A 181 -1.53 -4.67 5.95
C PHE A 181 -1.76 -3.41 6.79
N ALA A 182 -0.73 -2.59 7.00
CA ALA A 182 -0.84 -1.31 7.68
C ALA A 182 -1.77 -0.33 6.95
N TYR A 183 -1.71 -0.30 5.61
CA TYR A 183 -2.64 0.48 4.80
C TYR A 183 -4.10 0.07 5.07
N GLU A 184 -4.39 -1.23 5.11
CA GLU A 184 -5.75 -1.76 5.36
C GLU A 184 -6.24 -1.44 6.78
N LEU A 185 -5.38 -1.65 7.78
CA LEU A 185 -5.72 -1.37 9.18
C LEU A 185 -5.97 0.13 9.41
N VAL A 186 -5.15 1.00 8.84
CA VAL A 186 -5.36 2.45 8.96
C VAL A 186 -6.61 2.89 8.21
N ALA A 187 -6.91 2.31 7.03
CA ALA A 187 -8.16 2.53 6.33
C ALA A 187 -9.36 2.12 7.20
N TRP A 188 -9.29 0.96 7.87
CA TRP A 188 -10.30 0.49 8.80
C TRP A 188 -10.52 1.46 9.97
N ILE A 189 -9.46 1.90 10.63
CA ILE A 189 -9.50 2.89 11.73
C ILE A 189 -10.09 4.22 11.26
N CYS A 190 -9.72 4.71 10.09
CA CYS A 190 -10.25 5.95 9.53
C CYS A 190 -11.76 5.87 9.30
N LEU A 191 -12.26 4.73 8.81
CA LEU A 191 -13.67 4.53 8.46
C LEU A 191 -14.57 4.23 9.66
N GLU A 192 -14.02 3.93 10.83
CA GLU A 192 -14.84 3.69 12.03
C GLU A 192 -15.45 4.99 12.57
N PRO A 193 -16.80 5.09 12.65
CA PRO A 193 -17.47 6.31 13.07
C PRO A 193 -17.41 6.54 14.59
N VAL A 194 -17.36 5.46 15.39
CA VAL A 194 -17.47 5.51 16.86
C VAL A 194 -16.10 5.68 17.48
N TRP A 195 -15.88 6.78 18.22
CA TRP A 195 -14.58 7.10 18.81
C TRP A 195 -14.04 6.03 19.77
N ARG A 196 -14.91 5.43 20.59
CA ARG A 196 -14.50 4.36 21.53
C ARG A 196 -13.98 3.11 20.80
N ARG A 197 -14.65 2.73 19.70
CA ARG A 197 -14.24 1.58 18.87
C ARG A 197 -12.96 1.89 18.12
N ARG A 198 -12.80 3.10 17.62
CA ARG A 198 -11.57 3.54 16.94
C ARG A 198 -10.33 3.35 17.82
N ILE A 199 -10.43 3.61 19.14
CA ILE A 199 -9.34 3.36 20.08
C ILE A 199 -9.04 1.87 20.19
N LEU A 200 -10.07 1.02 20.28
CA LEU A 200 -9.90 -0.43 20.30
C LEU A 200 -9.27 -0.95 18.98
N ASP A 201 -9.73 -0.43 17.85
CA ASP A 201 -9.21 -0.79 16.53
C ASP A 201 -7.71 -0.40 16.39
N ILE A 202 -7.32 0.75 16.95
CA ILE A 202 -5.89 1.16 17.02
C ILE A 202 -5.09 0.16 17.85
N LEU A 203 -5.58 -0.25 19.01
CA LEU A 203 -4.89 -1.23 19.86
C LEU A 203 -4.75 -2.58 19.15
N ILE A 204 -5.81 -3.05 18.50
CA ILE A 204 -5.80 -4.28 17.71
C ILE A 204 -4.80 -4.16 16.55
N ALA A 205 -4.83 -3.03 15.82
CA ALA A 205 -3.92 -2.79 14.72
C ALA A 205 -2.45 -2.83 15.17
N VAL A 206 -2.10 -2.16 16.26
CA VAL A 206 -0.74 -2.19 16.82
C VAL A 206 -0.34 -3.62 17.21
N ALA A 207 -1.24 -4.37 17.86
CA ALA A 207 -0.97 -5.76 18.22
C ALA A 207 -0.74 -6.65 16.99
N CYS A 208 -1.57 -6.50 15.96
CA CYS A 208 -1.43 -7.26 14.71
C CYS A 208 -0.14 -6.91 13.97
N LEU A 209 0.21 -5.62 13.85
CA LEU A 209 1.45 -5.19 13.22
C LEU A 209 2.69 -5.67 13.99
N ARG A 210 2.61 -5.81 15.30
CA ARG A 210 3.71 -6.32 16.13
C ARG A 210 4.09 -7.76 15.77
N VAL A 211 3.14 -8.58 15.33
CA VAL A 211 3.38 -9.98 14.93
C VAL A 211 4.43 -10.07 13.80
N PHE A 212 4.40 -9.15 12.84
CA PHE A 212 5.34 -9.12 11.71
C PHE A 212 6.78 -8.73 12.12
N TYR A 213 6.96 -8.16 13.30
CA TYR A 213 8.26 -7.73 13.83
C TYR A 213 8.69 -8.52 15.07
N MET A 214 8.08 -9.69 15.33
CA MET A 214 8.30 -10.46 16.54
C MET A 214 9.70 -11.09 16.57
N SER A 215 10.18 -11.55 15.40
CA SER A 215 11.52 -12.11 15.27
C SER A 215 12.46 -11.13 14.55
N PRO A 216 13.65 -10.86 15.10
CA PRO A 216 14.68 -10.07 14.42
C PRO A 216 15.54 -10.91 13.46
N LEU A 217 15.40 -12.25 13.46
CA LEU A 217 16.25 -13.14 12.67
C LEU A 217 15.87 -13.10 11.18
N PRO A 218 16.85 -13.18 10.27
CA PRO A 218 16.59 -13.31 8.84
C PRO A 218 15.83 -14.63 8.57
N GLU A 219 14.98 -14.60 7.56
CA GLU A 219 14.12 -15.76 7.14
C GLU A 219 13.22 -16.36 8.22
N ALA A 220 13.10 -15.77 9.40
CA ALA A 220 12.27 -16.31 10.49
C ALA A 220 10.82 -16.55 10.10
N TYR A 221 10.32 -15.83 9.10
CA TYR A 221 8.94 -15.92 8.62
C TYR A 221 8.78 -16.78 7.36
N ASN A 222 9.82 -17.46 6.88
CA ASN A 222 9.79 -18.17 5.60
C ASN A 222 8.66 -19.20 5.53
N SER A 223 8.50 -20.03 6.57
CA SER A 223 7.39 -21.01 6.67
C SER A 223 6.02 -20.35 6.88
N MET A 224 5.97 -19.13 7.41
CA MET A 224 4.74 -18.39 7.70
C MET A 224 4.34 -17.42 6.59
N LEU A 225 5.18 -17.18 5.57
CA LEU A 225 4.89 -16.25 4.47
C LEU A 225 3.52 -16.47 3.83
N PRO A 226 3.09 -17.70 3.49
CA PRO A 226 1.76 -17.92 2.91
C PRO A 226 0.64 -17.47 3.86
N TRP A 227 0.78 -17.73 5.15
CA TRP A 227 -0.20 -17.33 6.17
C TRP A 227 -0.24 -15.82 6.37
N LEU A 228 0.91 -15.14 6.35
CA LEU A 228 0.97 -13.69 6.37
C LEU A 228 0.30 -13.06 5.15
N GLY A 229 0.48 -13.67 3.96
CA GLY A 229 -0.24 -13.27 2.76
C GLY A 229 -1.76 -13.42 2.89
N VAL A 230 -2.23 -14.53 3.46
CA VAL A 230 -3.66 -14.76 3.75
C VAL A 230 -4.20 -13.71 4.73
N VAL A 231 -3.45 -13.35 5.78
CA VAL A 231 -3.83 -12.30 6.74
C VAL A 231 -4.00 -10.95 6.04
N VAL A 232 -3.09 -10.59 5.13
CA VAL A 232 -3.21 -9.36 4.33
C VAL A 232 -4.47 -9.40 3.46
N VAL A 233 -4.77 -10.51 2.78
CA VAL A 233 -5.99 -10.62 1.96
C VAL A 233 -7.26 -10.52 2.81
N ILE A 234 -7.29 -11.14 4.00
CA ILE A 234 -8.41 -11.03 4.94
C ILE A 234 -8.54 -9.58 5.46
N GLY A 235 -7.44 -8.88 5.63
CA GLY A 235 -7.37 -7.48 6.05
C GLY A 235 -8.20 -6.55 5.17
N LEU A 236 -8.30 -6.82 3.86
CA LEU A 236 -9.14 -6.05 2.93
C LEU A 236 -10.63 -6.06 3.31
N ALA A 237 -11.09 -7.07 4.05
CA ALA A 237 -12.47 -7.13 4.50
C ALA A 237 -12.75 -6.23 5.72
N LEU A 238 -11.75 -5.89 6.53
CA LEU A 238 -11.92 -5.10 7.76
C LEU A 238 -12.53 -3.71 7.50
N PRO A 239 -12.03 -2.89 6.57
CA PRO A 239 -12.62 -1.59 6.27
C PRO A 239 -14.09 -1.70 5.81
N LEU A 240 -14.44 -2.77 5.10
CA LEU A 240 -15.81 -3.00 4.62
C LEU A 240 -16.79 -3.25 5.77
N THR A 241 -16.35 -3.88 6.86
CA THR A 241 -17.20 -4.13 8.03
C THR A 241 -17.59 -2.84 8.76
N SER A 242 -16.67 -1.87 8.90
CA SER A 242 -16.96 -0.56 9.50
C SER A 242 -17.96 0.24 8.68
N VAL A 243 -17.86 0.12 7.36
CA VAL A 243 -18.77 0.80 6.42
C VAL A 243 -20.21 0.29 6.51
N VAL A 244 -20.39 -1.03 6.61
CA VAL A 244 -21.72 -1.62 6.80
C VAL A 244 -22.36 -1.09 8.09
N ARG A 245 -21.60 -1.02 9.18
CA ARG A 245 -22.06 -0.46 10.47
C ARG A 245 -22.43 1.02 10.38
N PHE A 246 -21.64 1.80 9.64
CA PHE A 246 -21.91 3.23 9.42
C PHE A 246 -23.27 3.45 8.73
N LYS A 247 -23.64 2.58 7.79
CA LYS A 247 -24.95 2.62 7.09
C LYS A 247 -26.11 2.24 8.01
N GLU A 248 -25.90 1.28 8.91
CA GLU A 248 -26.94 0.80 9.84
C GLU A 248 -27.26 1.78 10.99
N GLY A 249 -26.54 2.91 11.09
CA GLY A 249 -26.78 3.94 12.10
C GLY A 249 -26.59 3.46 13.53
N ARG A 250 -25.85 2.38 13.75
CA ARG A 250 -25.52 1.86 15.08
C ARG A 250 -24.40 2.73 15.69
N GLU A 251 -24.82 3.84 16.30
CA GLU A 251 -23.97 4.67 17.16
C GLU A 251 -23.67 3.98 18.51
#